data_7524a12d49e0d82edec989901bfc182d
#
_entry.id   7524a12d49e0d82edec989901bfc182d
#
_cell.length_a   1.000
_cell.length_b   1.000
_cell.length_c   1.000
_cell.angle_alpha   90.00
_cell.angle_beta   90.00
_cell.angle_gamma   90.00
#
_symmetry.space_group_name_H-M   'P 1'
#
loop_
_entity.id
_entity.type
_entity.pdbx_description
1 polymer ?
#
loop_
_entity_poly.entity_id
_entity_poly.type
_entity_poly.pdbx_seq_one_letter_code
_entity_poly.pdbx_strand_id
1 'polypeptide(L)'
;MSFYAFMLMSVPMLHFIQNTVSKENQWIPEIWILLFYGNAIGQGIVNIWFAVPFKNMLFVTHLILFTGVAAMAILLWREYQKHQTQELELCLKAFGVLGISGVIALALYWMYAIYWYDALFQFGILLFISFLFWGLLCKVSNDIQYRMEQAVYERMSIEDRMTGMKNRKAFEQQLDQLQQDAMLLENVLLIFIDIANLKTINDTYGMQIGDEAVIRTARSIQAAESDACEPHTECFRIAGDEFAIVVTRPQKRPEEWEQMIRNEMKKESGSRYPVQLEFGCSYLRKADGTLLSISDWKMQADRMMFSYK
;
A
#
# COMPACT_ATOMS: atom_id res chain seq x y z
N MET A 1 -3.36 -10.30 -44.82
CA MET A 1 -3.41 -10.70 -43.39
C MET A 1 -3.45 -12.24 -43.35
N SER A 2 -2.65 -12.85 -42.47
CA SER A 2 -2.74 -14.31 -42.33
C SER A 2 -4.07 -14.67 -41.67
N PHE A 3 -4.80 -15.64 -42.25
CA PHE A 3 -6.08 -16.11 -41.70
C PHE A 3 -5.96 -16.54 -40.24
N TYR A 4 -4.82 -17.11 -39.83
CA TYR A 4 -4.55 -17.48 -38.47
C TYR A 4 -4.49 -16.27 -37.55
N ALA A 5 -3.90 -15.15 -37.97
CA ALA A 5 -3.86 -13.92 -37.18
C ALA A 5 -5.29 -13.40 -36.91
N PHE A 6 -6.17 -13.48 -37.93
CA PHE A 6 -7.58 -13.13 -37.75
C PHE A 6 -8.32 -14.07 -36.79
N MET A 7 -8.11 -15.38 -36.91
CA MET A 7 -8.73 -16.38 -36.03
C MET A 7 -8.31 -16.22 -34.55
N LEU A 8 -7.06 -15.87 -34.29
CA LEU A 8 -6.50 -15.80 -32.93
C LEU A 8 -6.52 -14.40 -32.34
N MET A 9 -6.95 -13.37 -33.08
CA MET A 9 -6.95 -11.97 -32.61
C MET A 9 -7.82 -11.76 -31.39
N SER A 10 -8.87 -12.58 -31.20
CA SER A 10 -9.77 -12.49 -30.04
C SER A 10 -9.18 -13.10 -28.76
N VAL A 11 -8.15 -13.93 -28.84
CA VAL A 11 -7.59 -14.65 -27.69
C VAL A 11 -6.97 -13.72 -26.64
N PRO A 12 -6.13 -12.73 -26.96
CA PRO A 12 -5.63 -11.77 -25.99
C PRO A 12 -6.75 -11.00 -25.26
N MET A 13 -7.83 -10.68 -25.96
CA MET A 13 -8.99 -10.00 -25.38
C MET A 13 -9.72 -10.90 -24.37
N LEU A 14 -9.90 -12.17 -24.70
CA LEU A 14 -10.52 -13.14 -23.80
C LEU A 14 -9.67 -13.35 -22.53
N HIS A 15 -8.34 -13.39 -22.65
CA HIS A 15 -7.45 -13.44 -21.48
C HIS A 15 -7.58 -12.17 -20.61
N PHE A 16 -7.75 -11.01 -21.24
CA PHE A 16 -7.99 -9.77 -20.49
C PHE A 16 -9.30 -9.85 -19.70
N ILE A 17 -10.40 -10.31 -20.34
CA ILE A 17 -11.70 -10.51 -19.66
C ILE A 17 -11.56 -11.53 -18.53
N GLN A 18 -10.87 -12.65 -18.76
CA GLN A 18 -10.63 -13.70 -17.76
C GLN A 18 -10.01 -13.14 -16.48
N ASN A 19 -9.06 -12.20 -16.62
CA ASN A 19 -8.41 -11.57 -15.49
C ASN A 19 -9.24 -10.46 -14.82
N THR A 20 -10.28 -9.97 -15.50
CA THR A 20 -11.13 -8.87 -15.01
C THR A 20 -12.36 -9.40 -14.27
N VAL A 21 -12.87 -10.58 -14.64
CA VAL A 21 -14.07 -11.18 -14.03
C VAL A 21 -13.75 -11.93 -12.74
N SER A 22 -14.77 -12.17 -11.92
CA SER A 22 -14.64 -12.93 -10.68
C SER A 22 -14.14 -14.36 -10.92
N LYS A 23 -13.41 -14.93 -9.95
CA LYS A 23 -12.82 -16.29 -10.05
C LYS A 23 -13.87 -17.36 -10.40
N GLU A 24 -15.10 -17.18 -9.93
CA GLU A 24 -16.21 -18.10 -10.21
C GLU A 24 -16.58 -18.19 -11.69
N ASN A 25 -16.34 -17.13 -12.46
CA ASN A 25 -16.76 -17.00 -13.85
C ASN A 25 -15.60 -17.05 -14.86
N GLN A 26 -14.37 -17.25 -14.42
CA GLN A 26 -13.17 -17.30 -15.28
C GLN A 26 -13.19 -18.48 -16.30
N TRP A 27 -13.93 -19.53 -16.02
CA TRP A 27 -14.08 -20.69 -16.90
C TRP A 27 -14.81 -20.35 -18.22
N ILE A 28 -15.65 -19.28 -18.21
CA ILE A 28 -16.41 -18.88 -19.42
C ILE A 28 -15.47 -18.36 -20.52
N PRO A 29 -14.62 -17.34 -20.30
CA PRO A 29 -13.63 -16.93 -21.30
C PRO A 29 -12.67 -18.07 -21.68
N GLU A 30 -12.33 -18.95 -20.77
CA GLU A 30 -11.42 -20.08 -21.02
C GLU A 30 -11.99 -21.05 -22.07
N ILE A 31 -13.28 -21.38 -22.00
CA ILE A 31 -13.94 -22.21 -23.02
C ILE A 31 -13.84 -21.53 -24.41
N TRP A 32 -14.05 -20.22 -24.48
CA TRP A 32 -13.96 -19.50 -25.75
C TRP A 32 -12.53 -19.45 -26.29
N ILE A 33 -11.52 -19.32 -25.42
CA ILE A 33 -10.11 -19.43 -25.81
C ILE A 33 -9.83 -20.80 -26.45
N LEU A 34 -10.30 -21.87 -25.81
CA LEU A 34 -10.15 -23.24 -26.32
C LEU A 34 -10.88 -23.42 -27.67
N LEU A 35 -12.07 -22.84 -27.82
CA LEU A 35 -12.82 -22.87 -29.09
C LEU A 35 -12.08 -22.16 -30.23
N PHE A 36 -11.45 -20.99 -29.97
CA PHE A 36 -10.66 -20.30 -30.99
C PHE A 36 -9.43 -21.08 -31.38
N TYR A 37 -8.70 -21.66 -30.43
CA TYR A 37 -7.55 -22.54 -30.75
C TYR A 37 -7.99 -23.80 -31.49
N GLY A 38 -9.07 -24.45 -31.05
CA GLY A 38 -9.63 -25.62 -31.73
C GLY A 38 -10.08 -25.32 -33.16
N ASN A 39 -10.70 -24.16 -33.36
CA ASN A 39 -11.09 -23.69 -34.68
C ASN A 39 -9.87 -23.46 -35.60
N ALA A 40 -8.84 -22.80 -35.10
CA ALA A 40 -7.63 -22.55 -35.89
C ALA A 40 -6.91 -23.85 -36.27
N ILE A 41 -6.79 -24.78 -35.34
CA ILE A 41 -6.18 -26.09 -35.58
C ILE A 41 -7.04 -26.91 -36.52
N GLY A 42 -8.36 -26.99 -36.30
CA GLY A 42 -9.29 -27.76 -37.12
C GLY A 42 -9.31 -27.27 -38.58
N GLN A 43 -9.41 -25.96 -38.79
CA GLN A 43 -9.36 -25.39 -40.14
C GLN A 43 -8.00 -25.61 -40.84
N GLY A 44 -6.89 -25.60 -40.05
CA GLY A 44 -5.57 -25.93 -40.56
C GLY A 44 -5.49 -27.37 -41.05
N ILE A 45 -6.03 -28.34 -40.29
CA ILE A 45 -6.08 -29.75 -40.65
C ILE A 45 -6.90 -29.92 -41.94
N VAL A 46 -8.12 -29.33 -42.00
CA VAL A 46 -9.01 -29.41 -43.17
C VAL A 46 -8.34 -28.79 -44.41
N ASN A 47 -7.65 -27.68 -44.25
CA ASN A 47 -6.91 -27.05 -45.35
C ASN A 47 -5.80 -27.96 -45.89
N ILE A 48 -5.00 -28.58 -45.00
CA ILE A 48 -3.85 -29.44 -45.42
C ILE A 48 -4.34 -30.77 -46.03
N TRP A 49 -5.33 -31.42 -45.41
CA TRP A 49 -5.73 -32.76 -45.80
C TRP A 49 -6.75 -32.79 -46.92
N PHE A 50 -7.65 -31.79 -46.97
CA PHE A 50 -8.75 -31.73 -47.95
C PHE A 50 -8.61 -30.59 -48.97
N ALA A 51 -7.51 -29.83 -48.92
CA ALA A 51 -7.23 -28.67 -49.78
C ALA A 51 -8.37 -27.63 -49.83
N VAL A 52 -9.18 -27.53 -48.75
CA VAL A 52 -10.26 -26.55 -48.68
C VAL A 52 -9.69 -25.18 -48.31
N PRO A 53 -9.92 -24.13 -49.13
CA PRO A 53 -9.40 -22.79 -48.84
C PRO A 53 -10.01 -22.21 -47.54
N PHE A 54 -9.21 -21.51 -46.70
CA PHE A 54 -9.68 -20.87 -45.45
C PHE A 54 -10.88 -19.94 -45.68
N LYS A 55 -10.98 -19.25 -46.83
CA LYS A 55 -12.10 -18.38 -47.15
C LYS A 55 -13.46 -19.09 -47.10
N ASN A 56 -13.50 -20.38 -47.44
CA ASN A 56 -14.73 -21.18 -47.43
C ASN A 56 -15.13 -21.64 -46.04
N MET A 57 -14.20 -21.58 -45.08
CA MET A 57 -14.39 -21.97 -43.67
C MET A 57 -14.62 -20.75 -42.75
N LEU A 58 -14.48 -19.52 -43.26
CA LEU A 58 -14.65 -18.28 -42.49
C LEU A 58 -15.97 -18.19 -41.75
N PHE A 59 -17.05 -18.78 -42.29
CA PHE A 59 -18.35 -18.81 -41.64
C PHE A 59 -18.30 -19.38 -40.23
N VAL A 60 -17.51 -20.45 -40.00
CA VAL A 60 -17.35 -21.05 -38.66
C VAL A 60 -16.67 -20.08 -37.72
N THR A 61 -15.61 -19.41 -38.17
CA THR A 61 -14.91 -18.39 -37.36
C THR A 61 -15.83 -17.22 -37.03
N HIS A 62 -16.62 -16.74 -37.96
CA HIS A 62 -17.59 -15.65 -37.74
C HIS A 62 -18.66 -16.05 -36.73
N LEU A 63 -19.15 -17.30 -36.78
CA LEU A 63 -20.13 -17.82 -35.83
C LEU A 63 -19.56 -17.87 -34.40
N ILE A 64 -18.34 -18.39 -34.25
CA ILE A 64 -17.63 -18.45 -32.95
C ILE A 64 -17.38 -17.03 -32.42
N LEU A 65 -16.95 -16.10 -33.28
CA LEU A 65 -16.70 -14.72 -32.90
C LEU A 65 -18.00 -14.03 -32.43
N PHE A 66 -19.06 -14.13 -33.18
CA PHE A 66 -20.34 -13.48 -32.86
C PHE A 66 -20.94 -14.02 -31.56
N THR A 67 -20.99 -15.34 -31.41
CA THR A 67 -21.50 -15.97 -30.17
C THR A 67 -20.59 -15.67 -28.98
N GLY A 68 -19.25 -15.60 -29.18
CA GLY A 68 -18.28 -15.23 -28.18
C GLY A 68 -18.44 -13.80 -27.69
N VAL A 69 -18.60 -12.85 -28.61
CA VAL A 69 -18.84 -11.43 -28.25
C VAL A 69 -20.14 -11.29 -27.45
N ALA A 70 -21.23 -11.97 -27.88
CA ALA A 70 -22.48 -11.95 -27.14
C ALA A 70 -22.34 -12.54 -25.71
N ALA A 71 -21.68 -13.70 -25.59
CA ALA A 71 -21.44 -14.33 -24.31
C ALA A 71 -20.59 -13.45 -23.36
N MET A 72 -19.53 -12.83 -23.87
CA MET A 72 -18.69 -11.91 -23.09
C MET A 72 -19.43 -10.64 -22.69
N ALA A 73 -20.26 -10.07 -23.54
CA ALA A 73 -21.08 -8.91 -23.22
C ALA A 73 -22.07 -9.23 -22.09
N ILE A 74 -22.73 -10.39 -22.14
CA ILE A 74 -23.64 -10.86 -21.06
C ILE A 74 -22.88 -11.10 -19.76
N LEU A 75 -21.69 -11.72 -19.83
CA LEU A 75 -20.84 -11.98 -18.66
C LEU A 75 -20.42 -10.67 -18.01
N LEU A 76 -19.84 -9.73 -18.76
CA LEU A 76 -19.40 -8.44 -18.26
C LEU A 76 -20.55 -7.62 -17.68
N TRP A 77 -21.73 -7.67 -18.33
CA TRP A 77 -22.91 -6.99 -17.83
C TRP A 77 -23.37 -7.56 -16.48
N ARG A 78 -23.39 -8.90 -16.32
CA ARG A 78 -23.73 -9.55 -15.05
C ARG A 78 -22.72 -9.23 -13.93
N GLU A 79 -21.44 -9.27 -14.25
CA GLU A 79 -20.38 -8.90 -13.31
C GLU A 79 -20.50 -7.43 -12.89
N TYR A 80 -20.79 -6.54 -13.83
CA TYR A 80 -21.00 -5.12 -13.54
C TYR A 80 -22.21 -4.89 -12.62
N GLN A 81 -23.32 -5.58 -12.85
CA GLN A 81 -24.49 -5.49 -11.98
C GLN A 81 -24.20 -5.96 -10.54
N LYS A 82 -23.29 -6.91 -10.37
CA LYS A 82 -22.92 -7.47 -9.07
C LYS A 82 -21.89 -6.62 -8.31
N HIS A 83 -20.91 -6.06 -9.00
CA HIS A 83 -19.75 -5.44 -8.38
C HIS A 83 -19.63 -3.93 -8.60
N GLN A 84 -20.27 -3.36 -9.63
CA GLN A 84 -20.30 -1.93 -9.97
C GLN A 84 -18.93 -1.23 -9.95
N THR A 85 -17.86 -1.92 -10.36
CA THR A 85 -16.52 -1.35 -10.41
C THR A 85 -16.32 -0.51 -11.67
N GLN A 86 -15.54 0.57 -11.56
CA GLN A 86 -15.21 1.42 -12.72
C GLN A 86 -14.48 0.63 -13.83
N GLU A 87 -13.69 -0.37 -13.45
CA GLU A 87 -12.99 -1.24 -14.39
C GLU A 87 -13.97 -2.05 -15.25
N LEU A 88 -14.98 -2.66 -14.64
CA LEU A 88 -16.02 -3.41 -15.33
C LEU A 88 -16.89 -2.53 -16.24
N GLU A 89 -17.21 -1.32 -15.79
CA GLU A 89 -17.94 -0.34 -16.58
C GLU A 89 -17.16 0.05 -17.85
N LEU A 90 -15.86 0.32 -17.69
CA LEU A 90 -15.00 0.66 -18.82
C LEU A 90 -14.86 -0.51 -19.80
N CYS A 91 -14.66 -1.73 -19.28
CA CYS A 91 -14.62 -2.95 -20.08
C CYS A 91 -15.93 -3.14 -20.86
N LEU A 92 -17.07 -2.97 -20.20
CA LEU A 92 -18.37 -3.12 -20.84
C LEU A 92 -18.56 -2.11 -21.98
N LYS A 93 -18.17 -0.84 -21.78
CA LYS A 93 -18.20 0.21 -22.82
C LYS A 93 -17.26 -0.11 -23.98
N ALA A 94 -16.01 -0.50 -23.69
CA ALA A 94 -15.02 -0.85 -24.70
C ALA A 94 -15.48 -2.05 -25.55
N PHE A 95 -15.97 -3.11 -24.91
CA PHE A 95 -16.51 -4.28 -25.60
C PHE A 95 -17.80 -3.97 -26.36
N GLY A 96 -18.64 -3.08 -25.85
CA GLY A 96 -19.81 -2.59 -26.55
C GLY A 96 -19.45 -1.93 -27.89
N VAL A 97 -18.47 -1.03 -27.89
CA VAL A 97 -17.98 -0.37 -29.12
C VAL A 97 -17.42 -1.38 -30.12
N LEU A 98 -16.58 -2.30 -29.63
CA LEU A 98 -16.00 -3.33 -30.49
C LEU A 98 -17.05 -4.29 -31.04
N GLY A 99 -17.98 -4.73 -30.20
CA GLY A 99 -19.08 -5.62 -30.61
C GLY A 99 -19.98 -4.98 -31.68
N ILE A 100 -20.38 -3.73 -31.47
CA ILE A 100 -21.20 -3.00 -32.46
C ILE A 100 -20.44 -2.82 -33.78
N SER A 101 -19.18 -2.37 -33.71
CA SER A 101 -18.37 -2.20 -34.96
C SER A 101 -18.14 -3.52 -35.69
N GLY A 102 -17.93 -4.62 -34.93
CA GLY A 102 -17.79 -5.96 -35.49
C GLY A 102 -19.07 -6.48 -36.18
N VAL A 103 -20.22 -6.28 -35.55
CA VAL A 103 -21.52 -6.67 -36.14
C VAL A 103 -21.79 -5.88 -37.41
N ILE A 104 -21.55 -4.56 -37.43
CA ILE A 104 -21.72 -3.73 -38.61
C ILE A 104 -20.74 -4.16 -39.72
N ALA A 105 -19.46 -4.40 -39.38
CA ALA A 105 -18.47 -4.86 -40.34
C ALA A 105 -18.84 -6.22 -40.94
N LEU A 106 -19.37 -7.14 -40.13
CA LEU A 106 -19.83 -8.45 -40.56
C LEU A 106 -21.05 -8.33 -41.52
N ALA A 107 -22.01 -7.46 -41.19
CA ALA A 107 -23.17 -7.19 -42.05
C ALA A 107 -22.74 -6.62 -43.40
N LEU A 108 -21.83 -5.65 -43.42
CA LEU A 108 -21.28 -5.08 -44.66
C LEU A 108 -20.51 -6.10 -45.49
N TYR A 109 -19.74 -7.00 -44.84
CA TYR A 109 -19.07 -8.11 -45.53
C TYR A 109 -20.06 -9.01 -46.28
N TRP A 110 -21.13 -9.44 -45.64
CA TRP A 110 -22.16 -10.30 -46.25
C TRP A 110 -23.04 -9.57 -47.27
N MET A 111 -23.16 -8.24 -47.20
CA MET A 111 -23.84 -7.40 -48.20
C MET A 111 -22.97 -7.05 -49.42
N TYR A 112 -21.80 -7.65 -49.56
CA TYR A 112 -20.82 -7.37 -50.61
C TYR A 112 -20.37 -5.90 -50.72
N ALA A 113 -20.44 -5.14 -49.67
CA ALA A 113 -19.91 -3.77 -49.54
C ALA A 113 -18.38 -3.78 -49.34
N ILE A 114 -17.67 -4.17 -50.38
CA ILE A 114 -16.29 -4.72 -50.36
C ILE A 114 -15.21 -3.76 -49.83
N TYR A 115 -15.46 -2.46 -49.79
CA TYR A 115 -14.37 -1.51 -49.52
C TYR A 115 -14.35 -0.88 -48.10
N TRP A 116 -15.45 -0.98 -47.35
CA TRP A 116 -15.57 -0.24 -46.06
C TRP A 116 -15.57 -1.09 -44.80
N TYR A 117 -15.84 -2.40 -44.93
CA TYR A 117 -15.95 -3.26 -43.74
C TYR A 117 -14.61 -3.40 -42.96
N ASP A 118 -13.49 -3.49 -43.68
CA ASP A 118 -12.13 -3.59 -43.07
C ASP A 118 -11.79 -2.31 -42.33
N ALA A 119 -12.02 -1.14 -42.93
CA ALA A 119 -11.75 0.16 -42.34
C ALA A 119 -12.61 0.38 -41.07
N LEU A 120 -13.89 0.02 -41.10
CA LEU A 120 -14.79 0.15 -39.96
C LEU A 120 -14.36 -0.77 -38.79
N PHE A 121 -13.98 -2.01 -39.10
CA PHE A 121 -13.52 -2.96 -38.11
C PHE A 121 -12.20 -2.51 -37.49
N GLN A 122 -11.22 -2.04 -38.28
CA GLN A 122 -9.97 -1.49 -37.81
C GLN A 122 -10.18 -0.27 -36.93
N PHE A 123 -11.10 0.63 -37.29
CA PHE A 123 -11.46 1.77 -36.47
C PHE A 123 -12.07 1.34 -35.13
N GLY A 124 -12.95 0.31 -35.12
CA GLY A 124 -13.50 -0.26 -33.89
C GLY A 124 -12.44 -0.82 -32.96
N ILE A 125 -11.43 -1.54 -33.51
CA ILE A 125 -10.29 -2.04 -32.73
C ILE A 125 -9.48 -0.87 -32.15
N LEU A 126 -9.24 0.17 -32.94
CA LEU A 126 -8.45 1.33 -32.48
C LEU A 126 -9.14 2.06 -31.33
N LEU A 127 -10.47 2.24 -31.44
CA LEU A 127 -11.27 2.78 -30.34
C LEU A 127 -11.24 1.87 -29.10
N PHE A 128 -11.38 0.56 -29.27
CA PHE A 128 -11.30 -0.40 -28.18
C PHE A 128 -9.96 -0.31 -27.43
N ILE A 129 -8.83 -0.33 -28.16
CA ILE A 129 -7.50 -0.20 -27.57
C ILE A 129 -7.36 1.15 -26.85
N SER A 130 -7.88 2.23 -27.45
CA SER A 130 -7.85 3.57 -26.85
C SER A 130 -8.64 3.61 -25.54
N PHE A 131 -9.81 2.97 -25.47
CA PHE A 131 -10.57 2.87 -24.21
C PHE A 131 -9.84 2.07 -23.13
N LEU A 132 -9.25 0.94 -23.50
CA LEU A 132 -8.47 0.14 -22.55
C LEU A 132 -7.24 0.90 -22.02
N PHE A 133 -6.53 1.57 -22.94
CA PHE A 133 -5.37 2.37 -22.56
C PHE A 133 -5.74 3.53 -21.63
N TRP A 134 -6.85 4.24 -21.96
CA TRP A 134 -7.38 5.29 -21.09
C TRP A 134 -7.72 4.78 -19.69
N GLY A 135 -8.39 3.62 -19.61
CA GLY A 135 -8.72 3.00 -18.33
C GLY A 135 -7.51 2.60 -17.50
N LEU A 136 -6.47 2.07 -18.17
CA LEU A 136 -5.21 1.76 -17.50
C LEU A 136 -4.55 3.02 -16.95
N LEU A 137 -4.53 4.11 -17.73
CA LEU A 137 -3.98 5.40 -17.28
C LEU A 137 -4.75 5.94 -16.07
N CYS A 138 -6.08 5.90 -16.10
CA CYS A 138 -6.90 6.33 -14.97
C CYS A 138 -6.62 5.49 -13.71
N LYS A 139 -6.51 4.17 -13.85
CA LYS A 139 -6.19 3.27 -12.72
C LYS A 139 -4.82 3.60 -12.11
N VAL A 140 -3.79 3.71 -12.93
CA VAL A 140 -2.42 4.04 -12.48
C VAL A 140 -2.40 5.42 -11.80
N SER A 141 -3.10 6.41 -12.37
CA SER A 141 -3.20 7.75 -11.79
C SER A 141 -3.87 7.73 -10.40
N ASN A 142 -4.99 7.01 -10.27
CA ASN A 142 -5.70 6.89 -9.00
C ASN A 142 -4.86 6.16 -7.94
N ASP A 143 -4.15 5.09 -8.31
CA ASP A 143 -3.26 4.35 -7.41
C ASP A 143 -2.10 5.22 -6.90
N ILE A 144 -1.51 6.03 -7.79
CA ILE A 144 -0.45 6.99 -7.43
C ILE A 144 -1.00 8.04 -6.47
N GLN A 145 -2.15 8.62 -6.76
CA GLN A 145 -2.78 9.63 -5.91
C GLN A 145 -3.10 9.07 -4.52
N TYR A 146 -3.70 7.89 -4.44
CA TYR A 146 -3.99 7.22 -3.18
C TYR A 146 -2.73 6.95 -2.33
N ARG A 147 -1.66 6.48 -2.96
CA ARG A 147 -0.36 6.28 -2.27
C ARG A 147 0.25 7.60 -1.80
N MET A 148 0.13 8.68 -2.61
CA MET A 148 0.60 10.00 -2.21
C MET A 148 -0.19 10.54 -1.01
N GLU A 149 -1.52 10.41 -1.02
CA GLU A 149 -2.37 10.81 0.12
C GLU A 149 -2.01 10.03 1.38
N GLN A 150 -1.84 8.71 1.30
CA GLN A 150 -1.39 7.90 2.44
C GLN A 150 -0.02 8.36 2.96
N ALA A 151 0.95 8.61 2.07
CA ALA A 151 2.27 9.08 2.46
C ALA A 151 2.22 10.47 3.12
N VAL A 152 1.31 11.35 2.69
CA VAL A 152 1.08 12.65 3.32
C VAL A 152 0.45 12.47 4.71
N TYR A 153 -0.57 11.62 4.86
CA TYR A 153 -1.16 11.29 6.18
C TYR A 153 -0.13 10.72 7.15
N GLU A 154 0.72 9.79 6.70
CA GLU A 154 1.80 9.23 7.52
C GLU A 154 2.85 10.29 7.90
N ARG A 155 3.16 11.22 6.99
CA ARG A 155 4.05 12.35 7.30
C ARG A 155 3.43 13.38 8.24
N MET A 156 2.12 13.53 8.25
CA MET A 156 1.40 14.46 9.13
C MET A 156 1.12 13.86 10.51
N SER A 157 1.13 12.55 10.67
CA SER A 157 0.97 11.91 11.97
C SER A 157 2.14 12.25 12.87
N ILE A 158 1.86 12.79 14.04
CA ILE A 158 2.82 13.10 15.11
C ILE A 158 2.78 12.05 16.23
N GLU A 159 1.95 11.02 16.11
CA GLU A 159 1.77 9.97 17.10
C GLU A 159 2.31 8.62 16.60
N ASP A 160 2.84 7.83 17.51
CA ASP A 160 3.22 6.44 17.28
C ASP A 160 2.00 5.54 17.42
N ARG A 161 1.68 4.76 16.38
CA ARG A 161 0.46 3.93 16.31
C ARG A 161 0.40 2.82 17.36
N MET A 162 1.55 2.32 17.80
CA MET A 162 1.61 1.21 18.74
C MET A 162 1.39 1.68 20.17
N THR A 163 2.00 2.81 20.54
CA THR A 163 2.06 3.30 21.93
C THR A 163 1.15 4.47 22.21
N GLY A 164 0.67 5.19 21.19
CA GLY A 164 -0.07 6.45 21.33
C GLY A 164 0.77 7.63 21.80
N MET A 165 2.07 7.45 22.00
CA MET A 165 3.00 8.53 22.33
C MET A 165 3.32 9.38 21.09
N LYS A 166 3.87 10.58 21.31
CA LYS A 166 4.44 11.35 20.19
C LYS A 166 5.57 10.56 19.53
N ASN A 167 5.67 10.63 18.20
CA ASN A 167 6.67 9.88 17.44
C ASN A 167 7.98 10.67 17.23
N ARG A 168 8.94 10.04 16.57
CA ARG A 168 10.25 10.65 16.23
C ARG A 168 10.11 12.01 15.54
N LYS A 169 9.13 12.14 14.62
CA LYS A 169 8.92 13.40 13.92
C LYS A 169 8.51 14.52 14.86
N ALA A 170 7.59 14.23 15.79
CA ALA A 170 7.20 15.19 16.82
C ALA A 170 8.37 15.56 17.72
N PHE A 171 9.24 14.59 18.06
CA PHE A 171 10.47 14.85 18.81
C PHE A 171 11.43 15.80 18.06
N GLU A 172 11.69 15.56 16.78
CA GLU A 172 12.53 16.42 15.96
C GLU A 172 11.95 17.85 15.84
N GLN A 173 10.64 17.98 15.65
CA GLN A 173 9.95 19.28 15.65
C GLN A 173 10.09 20.02 16.98
N GLN A 174 9.99 19.33 18.10
CA GLN A 174 10.19 19.90 19.44
C GLN A 174 11.63 20.40 19.61
N LEU A 175 12.62 19.64 19.14
CA LEU A 175 14.02 20.06 19.18
C LEU A 175 14.30 21.32 18.35
N ASP A 176 13.68 21.42 17.18
CA ASP A 176 13.80 22.60 16.30
C ASP A 176 13.18 23.85 16.97
N GLN A 177 12.04 23.69 17.66
CA GLN A 177 11.43 24.77 18.44
C GLN A 177 12.34 25.21 19.59
N LEU A 178 12.86 24.25 20.35
CA LEU A 178 13.79 24.53 21.45
C LEU A 178 15.07 25.22 20.97
N GLN A 179 15.55 24.93 19.78
CA GLN A 179 16.71 25.60 19.20
C GLN A 179 16.44 27.07 18.92
N GLN A 180 15.21 27.41 18.49
CA GLN A 180 14.83 28.81 18.26
C GLN A 180 14.67 29.59 19.57
N ASP A 181 14.15 28.94 20.61
CA ASP A 181 13.84 29.55 21.91
C ASP A 181 14.94 29.34 22.98
N ALA A 182 16.02 28.65 22.64
CA ALA A 182 17.06 28.20 23.58
C ALA A 182 17.65 29.30 24.46
N MET A 183 17.72 30.54 23.94
CA MET A 183 18.22 31.68 24.72
C MET A 183 17.22 32.18 25.78
N LEU A 184 15.92 31.92 25.60
CA LEU A 184 14.83 32.34 26.47
C LEU A 184 14.53 31.32 27.58
N LEU A 185 15.00 30.08 27.40
CA LEU A 185 14.74 28.98 28.30
C LEU A 185 15.83 28.95 29.44
N GLU A 186 15.38 28.89 30.70
CA GLU A 186 16.28 28.77 31.83
C GLU A 186 17.00 27.43 31.82
N ASN A 187 16.27 26.34 31.62
CA ASN A 187 16.84 25.01 31.49
C ASN A 187 15.85 24.04 30.83
N VAL A 188 16.37 23.01 30.15
CA VAL A 188 15.60 21.90 29.57
C VAL A 188 16.33 20.61 29.89
N LEU A 189 15.57 19.60 30.34
CA LEU A 189 16.08 18.26 30.62
C LEU A 189 15.63 17.33 29.49
N LEU A 190 16.57 16.55 28.95
CA LEU A 190 16.31 15.42 28.03
C LEU A 190 16.66 14.13 28.79
N ILE A 191 15.74 13.17 28.71
CA ILE A 191 15.93 11.82 29.23
C ILE A 191 15.68 10.87 28.05
N PHE A 192 16.69 10.08 27.68
CA PHE A 192 16.53 8.93 26.80
C PHE A 192 16.33 7.67 27.63
N ILE A 193 15.49 6.77 27.11
CA ILE A 193 15.15 5.50 27.74
C ILE A 193 15.21 4.42 26.67
N ASP A 194 15.90 3.32 26.94
CA ASP A 194 16.04 2.16 26.06
C ASP A 194 15.60 0.88 26.76
N ILE A 195 14.99 -0.04 26.02
CA ILE A 195 14.68 -1.40 26.51
C ILE A 195 15.85 -2.32 26.17
N ALA A 196 16.85 -2.37 27.05
CA ALA A 196 18.11 -3.07 26.82
C ALA A 196 17.99 -4.55 26.45
N ASN A 197 16.93 -5.21 26.87
CA ASN A 197 16.72 -6.65 26.63
C ASN A 197 15.57 -6.97 25.66
N LEU A 198 15.08 -6.02 24.85
CA LEU A 198 13.95 -6.25 23.95
C LEU A 198 14.22 -7.38 22.96
N LYS A 199 15.44 -7.46 22.42
CA LYS A 199 15.83 -8.55 21.51
C LYS A 199 15.74 -9.91 22.21
N THR A 200 16.22 -10.02 23.43
CA THR A 200 16.14 -11.26 24.22
C THR A 200 14.69 -11.65 24.50
N ILE A 201 13.82 -10.68 24.78
CA ILE A 201 12.39 -10.92 24.97
C ILE A 201 11.78 -11.44 23.67
N ASN A 202 12.06 -10.82 22.52
CA ASN A 202 11.58 -11.25 21.21
C ASN A 202 12.03 -12.66 20.86
N ASP A 203 13.32 -12.97 21.08
CA ASP A 203 13.90 -14.26 20.75
C ASP A 203 13.38 -15.39 21.66
N THR A 204 13.06 -15.08 22.93
CA THR A 204 12.63 -16.07 23.92
C THR A 204 11.11 -16.27 23.94
N TYR A 205 10.34 -15.19 23.83
CA TYR A 205 8.89 -15.21 24.04
C TYR A 205 8.08 -14.84 22.78
N GLY A 206 8.75 -14.44 21.70
CA GLY A 206 8.12 -14.03 20.44
C GLY A 206 7.84 -12.53 20.34
N MET A 207 7.70 -12.05 19.09
CA MET A 207 7.53 -10.62 18.78
C MET A 207 6.30 -9.98 19.45
N GLN A 208 5.20 -10.73 19.60
CA GLN A 208 4.00 -10.21 20.28
C GLN A 208 4.26 -9.81 21.73
N ILE A 209 5.09 -10.59 22.43
CA ILE A 209 5.50 -10.28 23.81
C ILE A 209 6.47 -9.10 23.87
N GLY A 210 7.33 -8.96 22.84
CA GLY A 210 8.16 -7.76 22.71
C GLY A 210 7.35 -6.50 22.46
N ASP A 211 6.34 -6.56 21.61
CA ASP A 211 5.41 -5.46 21.39
C ASP A 211 4.67 -5.08 22.69
N GLU A 212 4.24 -6.08 23.47
CA GLU A 212 3.63 -5.86 24.78
C GLU A 212 4.61 -5.18 25.76
N ALA A 213 5.90 -5.56 25.75
CA ALA A 213 6.93 -4.92 26.54
C ALA A 213 7.11 -3.44 26.18
N VAL A 214 7.11 -3.12 24.90
CA VAL A 214 7.17 -1.73 24.38
C VAL A 214 5.96 -0.93 24.84
N ILE A 215 4.74 -1.47 24.67
CA ILE A 215 3.50 -0.80 25.08
C ILE A 215 3.48 -0.57 26.60
N ARG A 216 3.92 -1.55 27.38
CA ARG A 216 4.01 -1.44 28.84
C ARG A 216 5.01 -0.36 29.27
N THR A 217 6.16 -0.30 28.63
CA THR A 217 7.14 0.77 28.86
C THR A 217 6.55 2.15 28.56
N ALA A 218 5.87 2.30 27.43
CA ALA A 218 5.21 3.54 27.06
C ALA A 218 4.17 3.99 28.11
N ARG A 219 3.32 3.07 28.56
CA ARG A 219 2.31 3.35 29.61
C ARG A 219 2.96 3.75 30.92
N SER A 220 4.04 3.10 31.33
CA SER A 220 4.78 3.46 32.56
C SER A 220 5.41 4.84 32.47
N ILE A 221 5.90 5.24 31.29
CA ILE A 221 6.42 6.60 31.04
C ILE A 221 5.28 7.62 31.14
N GLN A 222 4.14 7.37 30.50
CA GLN A 222 2.97 8.27 30.53
C GLN A 222 2.36 8.38 31.95
N ALA A 223 2.35 7.29 32.71
CA ALA A 223 1.90 7.30 34.09
C ALA A 223 2.84 8.15 34.98
N ALA A 224 4.15 7.97 34.81
CA ALA A 224 5.14 8.78 35.49
C ALA A 224 5.06 10.28 35.13
N GLU A 225 4.79 10.60 33.86
CA GLU A 225 4.52 11.98 33.40
C GLU A 225 3.33 12.58 34.14
N SER A 226 2.22 11.84 34.22
CA SER A 226 1.00 12.29 34.93
C SER A 226 1.24 12.49 36.42
N ASP A 227 1.99 11.59 37.06
CA ASP A 227 2.32 11.67 38.50
C ASP A 227 3.37 12.76 38.81
N ALA A 228 4.23 13.08 37.84
CA ALA A 228 5.24 14.12 38.01
C ALA A 228 4.61 15.51 38.17
N CYS A 229 3.43 15.73 37.59
CA CYS A 229 2.73 17.02 37.58
C CYS A 229 3.59 18.19 37.09
N GLU A 230 4.56 17.92 36.19
CA GLU A 230 5.42 18.96 35.63
C GLU A 230 4.75 19.54 34.36
N PRO A 231 4.39 20.83 34.36
CA PRO A 231 3.88 21.47 33.18
C PRO A 231 5.00 21.51 32.12
N HIS A 232 4.65 21.30 30.85
CA HIS A 232 5.57 21.29 29.71
C HIS A 232 6.52 20.09 29.65
N THR A 233 6.03 18.90 30.02
CA THR A 233 6.66 17.62 29.75
C THR A 233 6.10 17.02 28.48
N GLU A 234 6.94 16.47 27.66
CA GLU A 234 6.52 15.77 26.44
C GLU A 234 7.26 14.45 26.31
N CYS A 235 6.51 13.39 26.04
CA CYS A 235 7.02 12.03 25.92
C CYS A 235 6.94 11.52 24.49
N PHE A 236 8.00 10.88 24.00
CA PHE A 236 8.17 10.46 22.62
C PHE A 236 8.63 9.01 22.55
N ARG A 237 8.19 8.30 21.49
CA ARG A 237 8.86 7.08 21.02
C ARG A 237 9.69 7.41 19.78
N ILE A 238 11.00 7.22 19.85
CA ILE A 238 11.93 7.61 18.79
C ILE A 238 12.16 6.46 17.80
N ALA A 239 12.35 5.26 18.30
CA ALA A 239 12.57 4.05 17.53
C ALA A 239 11.98 2.84 18.26
N GLY A 240 12.20 1.63 17.77
CA GLY A 240 11.61 0.38 18.24
C GLY A 240 11.53 0.25 19.77
N ASP A 241 12.65 0.38 20.44
CA ASP A 241 12.89 0.25 21.89
C ASP A 241 13.28 1.57 22.57
N GLU A 242 13.46 2.65 21.79
CA GLU A 242 13.96 3.93 22.26
C GLU A 242 12.84 4.94 22.52
N PHE A 243 12.86 5.57 23.69
CA PHE A 243 11.96 6.63 24.11
C PHE A 243 12.71 7.88 24.53
N ALA A 244 12.05 9.02 24.52
CA ALA A 244 12.57 10.27 25.06
C ALA A 244 11.53 11.01 25.88
N ILE A 245 11.99 11.73 26.88
CA ILE A 245 11.22 12.70 27.65
C ILE A 245 11.95 14.04 27.56
N VAL A 246 11.22 15.08 27.19
CA VAL A 246 11.71 16.47 27.18
C VAL A 246 10.92 17.25 28.24
N VAL A 247 11.62 17.80 29.22
CA VAL A 247 11.03 18.59 30.30
C VAL A 247 11.56 20.01 30.24
N THR A 248 10.69 20.96 29.95
CA THR A 248 11.05 22.39 29.95
C THR A 248 10.85 22.97 31.34
N ARG A 249 11.89 23.59 31.91
CA ARG A 249 11.96 24.09 33.30
C ARG A 249 11.74 22.99 34.34
N PRO A 250 12.59 21.94 34.34
CA PRO A 250 12.44 20.78 35.20
C PRO A 250 12.51 21.16 36.66
N GLN A 251 11.54 20.68 37.45
CA GLN A 251 11.52 20.81 38.91
C GLN A 251 12.07 19.56 39.56
N LYS A 252 11.91 18.39 38.90
CA LYS A 252 12.46 17.11 39.37
C LYS A 252 13.80 16.81 38.70
N ARG A 253 14.64 16.10 39.45
CA ARG A 253 15.91 15.62 38.97
C ARG A 253 15.76 14.36 38.12
N PRO A 254 16.72 14.06 37.21
CA PRO A 254 16.68 12.87 36.38
C PRO A 254 16.47 11.56 37.16
N GLU A 255 17.09 11.45 38.36
CA GLU A 255 17.00 10.25 39.21
C GLU A 255 15.56 10.04 39.73
N GLU A 256 14.83 11.12 39.95
CA GLU A 256 13.43 11.05 40.40
C GLU A 256 12.53 10.55 39.26
N TRP A 257 12.78 11.00 38.04
CA TRP A 257 12.11 10.48 36.85
C TRP A 257 12.35 8.99 36.64
N GLU A 258 13.63 8.58 36.72
CA GLU A 258 14.00 7.17 36.60
C GLU A 258 13.27 6.32 37.66
N GLN A 259 13.26 6.78 38.92
CA GLN A 259 12.62 6.05 39.99
C GLN A 259 11.10 5.95 39.82
N MET A 260 10.44 7.01 39.36
CA MET A 260 9.01 7.02 39.06
C MET A 260 8.68 6.01 37.96
N ILE A 261 9.39 6.03 36.84
CA ILE A 261 9.16 5.11 35.71
C ILE A 261 9.39 3.67 36.13
N ARG A 262 10.49 3.38 36.88
CA ARG A 262 10.76 2.04 37.42
C ARG A 262 9.69 1.56 38.40
N ASN A 263 9.11 2.46 39.20
CA ASN A 263 8.00 2.13 40.10
C ASN A 263 6.72 1.80 39.34
N GLU A 264 6.38 2.57 38.27
CA GLU A 264 5.23 2.27 37.42
C GLU A 264 5.41 0.92 36.72
N MET A 265 6.60 0.64 36.19
CA MET A 265 6.91 -0.66 35.58
C MET A 265 6.71 -1.83 36.57
N LYS A 266 6.99 -1.62 37.88
CA LYS A 266 6.78 -2.64 38.90
C LYS A 266 5.29 -2.86 39.24
N LYS A 267 4.47 -1.83 39.18
CA LYS A 267 3.03 -1.95 39.45
C LYS A 267 2.33 -2.85 38.41
N GLU A 268 2.79 -2.83 37.17
CA GLU A 268 2.31 -3.70 36.11
C GLU A 268 2.93 -5.11 36.08
N SER A 269 3.65 -5.49 37.12
CA SER A 269 4.44 -6.74 37.21
C SER A 269 3.62 -8.04 37.38
N GLY A 270 2.52 -8.20 36.60
CA GLY A 270 1.92 -9.51 36.34
C GLY A 270 2.58 -10.27 35.18
N SER A 271 3.62 -9.73 34.54
CA SER A 271 4.20 -10.30 33.33
C SER A 271 5.28 -11.34 33.60
N ARG A 272 5.30 -12.40 32.80
CA ARG A 272 6.23 -13.55 32.87
C ARG A 272 7.68 -13.20 32.46
N TYR A 273 7.97 -11.96 32.07
CA TYR A 273 9.26 -11.54 31.53
C TYR A 273 9.70 -10.20 32.16
N PRO A 274 10.98 -10.10 32.58
CA PRO A 274 11.53 -8.86 33.11
C PRO A 274 11.89 -7.89 31.98
N VAL A 275 11.47 -6.63 32.07
CA VAL A 275 11.92 -5.55 31.18
C VAL A 275 13.02 -4.77 31.89
N GLN A 276 14.16 -4.61 31.22
CA GLN A 276 15.29 -3.84 31.69
C GLN A 276 15.33 -2.51 30.95
N LEU A 277 15.28 -1.40 31.73
CA LEU A 277 15.33 -0.05 31.16
C LEU A 277 16.70 0.58 31.48
N GLU A 278 17.30 1.15 30.44
CA GLU A 278 18.50 1.99 30.53
C GLU A 278 18.09 3.45 30.37
N PHE A 279 18.76 4.35 31.13
CA PHE A 279 18.44 5.77 31.13
C PHE A 279 19.70 6.59 30.85
N GLY A 280 19.56 7.60 30.01
CA GLY A 280 20.58 8.61 29.77
C GLY A 280 19.96 9.99 29.86
N CYS A 281 20.58 10.93 30.50
CA CYS A 281 20.02 12.24 30.71
C CYS A 281 21.04 13.36 30.45
N SER A 282 20.56 14.51 30.01
CA SER A 282 21.38 15.71 29.85
C SER A 282 20.52 16.96 29.99
N TYR A 283 21.13 18.01 30.57
CA TYR A 283 20.57 19.34 30.58
C TYR A 283 21.05 20.15 29.39
N LEU A 284 20.15 20.93 28.75
CA LEU A 284 20.50 21.82 27.63
C LEU A 284 21.52 22.87 28.05
N ARG A 285 21.46 23.33 29.31
CA ARG A 285 22.43 24.26 29.91
C ARG A 285 23.25 23.55 30.96
N LYS A 286 24.59 23.60 30.85
CA LYS A 286 25.51 23.03 31.83
C LYS A 286 25.51 23.80 33.15
N ALA A 287 26.07 23.20 34.18
CA ALA A 287 26.18 23.82 35.50
C ALA A 287 27.01 25.13 35.52
N ASP A 288 27.92 25.29 34.55
CA ASP A 288 28.70 26.52 34.34
C ASP A 288 27.95 27.62 33.56
N GLY A 289 26.67 27.37 33.20
CA GLY A 289 25.82 28.27 32.45
C GLY A 289 25.99 28.17 30.93
N THR A 290 26.89 27.33 30.42
CA THR A 290 27.12 27.15 28.96
C THR A 290 25.92 26.44 28.31
N LEU A 291 25.41 27.03 27.25
CA LEU A 291 24.33 26.42 26.41
C LEU A 291 24.96 25.42 25.44
N LEU A 292 24.44 24.19 25.44
CA LEU A 292 24.83 23.16 24.48
C LEU A 292 24.12 23.36 23.11
N SER A 293 24.77 22.93 22.03
CA SER A 293 24.03 22.73 20.79
C SER A 293 23.05 21.55 20.96
N ILE A 294 21.95 21.54 20.18
CA ILE A 294 20.98 20.43 20.22
C ILE A 294 21.68 19.09 19.95
N SER A 295 22.65 19.07 19.02
CA SER A 295 23.41 17.85 18.71
C SER A 295 24.27 17.38 19.89
N ASP A 296 24.99 18.30 20.55
CA ASP A 296 25.82 17.95 21.72
C ASP A 296 24.98 17.52 22.91
N TRP A 297 23.84 18.17 23.11
CA TRP A 297 22.88 17.84 24.15
C TRP A 297 22.32 16.42 24.00
N LYS A 298 21.88 16.06 22.79
CA LYS A 298 21.45 14.67 22.47
C LYS A 298 22.59 13.67 22.67
N MET A 299 23.76 13.99 22.13
CA MET A 299 24.92 13.11 22.22
C MET A 299 25.36 12.91 23.68
N GLN A 300 25.22 13.91 24.53
CA GLN A 300 25.54 13.78 25.95
C GLN A 300 24.55 12.87 26.67
N ALA A 301 23.25 13.01 26.43
CA ALA A 301 22.22 12.12 26.98
C ALA A 301 22.44 10.68 26.51
N ASP A 302 22.71 10.47 25.22
CA ASP A 302 22.98 9.16 24.65
C ASP A 302 24.24 8.49 25.27
N ARG A 303 25.33 9.21 25.40
CA ARG A 303 26.55 8.70 26.08
C ARG A 303 26.30 8.29 27.52
N MET A 304 25.48 9.03 28.25
CA MET A 304 25.13 8.67 29.64
C MET A 304 24.40 7.34 29.73
N MET A 305 23.52 7.04 28.73
CA MET A 305 22.80 5.78 28.65
C MET A 305 23.75 4.59 28.46
N PHE A 306 24.80 4.74 27.65
CA PHE A 306 25.80 3.69 27.41
C PHE A 306 26.90 3.57 28.46
N SER A 307 27.09 4.56 29.35
CA SER A 307 28.15 4.52 30.38
C SER A 307 27.82 3.63 31.59
N TYR A 308 26.60 3.12 31.68
CA TYR A 308 26.17 2.15 32.71
C TYR A 308 26.22 0.68 32.20
N LYS A 309 26.75 0.42 31.01
CA LYS A 309 27.15 -0.91 30.54
C LYS A 309 28.55 -1.24 31.02
#